data_19ef0f8d7560fb22fb62f34148ecca2c
#
_entry.id   19ef0f8d7560fb22fb62f34148ecca2c
#
_cell.length_a   1.000
_cell.length_b   1.000
_cell.length_c   1.000
_cell.angle_alpha   90.00
_cell.angle_beta   90.00
_cell.angle_gamma   90.00
#
_symmetry.space_group_name_H-M   'P 1'
#
loop_
_entity.id
_entity.type
_entity.pdbx_description
1 polymer ?
#
loop_
_entity_poly.entity_id
_entity_poly.type
_entity_poly.pdbx_seq_one_letter_code
_entity_poly.pdbx_strand_id
1 'polypeptide(L)'
;MSKVIINEVELELDLMDADVVERFDNLNAEIAAEIKNPEHYEGLSNADCMRVQCRMVDSYFDRLFGEGTADRIFPKRNNLGDRMEAFGQTVSMSKEQGSIIKSMTEKYTGQRVQNREQRRAEQKNKGKNKQRNKNNIYAVNNG
;
A
#
# COMPACT_ATOMS: atom_id res chain seq x y z
N MET A 1 -12.20 -14.81 -2.31
CA MET A 1 -12.01 -13.70 -1.35
C MET A 1 -10.58 -13.70 -0.86
N SER A 2 -9.97 -12.52 -0.86
CA SER A 2 -8.59 -12.39 -0.43
C SER A 2 -8.51 -12.40 1.09
N LYS A 3 -7.62 -13.22 1.62
CA LYS A 3 -7.33 -13.25 3.05
C LYS A 3 -6.07 -12.46 3.32
N VAL A 4 -6.10 -11.65 4.36
CA VAL A 4 -4.95 -10.88 4.81
C VAL A 4 -4.61 -11.28 6.24
N ILE A 5 -3.33 -11.26 6.57
CA ILE A 5 -2.86 -11.62 7.91
C ILE A 5 -2.24 -10.38 8.53
N ILE A 6 -2.81 -9.95 9.64
CA ILE A 6 -2.30 -8.81 10.41
C ILE A 6 -2.10 -9.27 11.85
N ASN A 7 -0.87 -9.14 12.35
CA ASN A 7 -0.49 -9.62 13.69
C ASN A 7 -0.94 -11.05 13.93
N GLU A 8 -0.70 -11.94 12.96
CA GLU A 8 -1.03 -13.37 13.02
C GLU A 8 -2.54 -13.67 13.03
N VAL A 9 -3.39 -12.65 12.87
CA VAL A 9 -4.84 -12.80 12.77
C VAL A 9 -5.25 -12.77 11.31
N GLU A 10 -5.99 -13.79 10.88
CA GLU A 10 -6.49 -13.90 9.52
C GLU A 10 -7.78 -13.09 9.39
N LEU A 11 -7.79 -12.18 8.41
CA LEU A 11 -8.91 -11.28 8.14
C LEU A 11 -9.28 -11.37 6.66
N GLU A 12 -10.52 -11.01 6.34
CA GLU A 12 -10.99 -11.00 4.97
C GLU A 12 -11.08 -9.56 4.45
N LEU A 13 -10.42 -9.32 3.30
CA LEU A 13 -10.48 -8.05 2.60
C LEU A 13 -10.41 -8.34 1.11
N ASP A 14 -11.52 -8.15 0.42
CA ASP A 14 -11.58 -8.37 -1.02
C ASP A 14 -11.21 -7.09 -1.78
N LEU A 15 -9.93 -6.97 -2.10
CA LEU A 15 -9.41 -5.82 -2.84
C LEU A 15 -9.67 -5.89 -4.35
N MET A 16 -10.47 -6.84 -4.79
CA MET A 16 -10.99 -6.90 -6.17
C MET A 16 -12.43 -6.38 -6.26
N ASP A 17 -13.07 -6.12 -5.13
CA ASP A 17 -14.39 -5.52 -5.05
C ASP A 17 -14.24 -3.99 -4.99
N ALA A 18 -14.80 -3.28 -5.98
CA ALA A 18 -14.66 -1.83 -6.08
C ALA A 18 -15.19 -1.08 -4.86
N ASP A 19 -16.29 -1.54 -4.29
CA ASP A 19 -16.88 -0.90 -3.11
C ASP A 19 -16.00 -1.08 -1.87
N VAL A 20 -15.37 -2.24 -1.74
CA VAL A 20 -14.42 -2.52 -0.66
C VAL A 20 -13.18 -1.65 -0.81
N VAL A 21 -12.65 -1.52 -2.03
CA VAL A 21 -11.49 -0.68 -2.33
C VAL A 21 -11.78 0.79 -2.03
N GLU A 22 -12.94 1.28 -2.44
CA GLU A 22 -13.36 2.66 -2.17
C GLU A 22 -13.39 2.93 -0.66
N ARG A 23 -14.00 2.03 0.12
CA ARG A 23 -14.05 2.15 1.58
C ARG A 23 -12.65 2.10 2.18
N PHE A 24 -11.81 1.21 1.70
CA PHE A 24 -10.41 1.07 2.13
C PHE A 24 -9.61 2.36 1.88
N ASP A 25 -9.69 2.90 0.67
CA ASP A 25 -8.98 4.13 0.32
C ASP A 25 -9.49 5.34 1.11
N ASN A 26 -10.80 5.45 1.29
CA ASN A 26 -11.41 6.53 2.07
C ASN A 26 -11.01 6.46 3.54
N LEU A 27 -11.00 5.28 4.13
CA LEU A 27 -10.58 5.09 5.52
C LEU A 27 -9.09 5.38 5.71
N ASN A 28 -8.26 4.99 4.75
CA ASN A 28 -6.83 5.30 4.78
C ASN A 28 -6.57 6.81 4.75
N ALA A 29 -7.25 7.53 3.88
CA ALA A 29 -7.13 8.99 3.78
C ALA A 29 -7.65 9.68 5.04
N GLU A 30 -8.78 9.22 5.56
CA GLU A 30 -9.41 9.79 6.76
C GLU A 30 -8.52 9.63 8.00
N ILE A 31 -7.99 8.42 8.25
CA ILE A 31 -7.13 8.21 9.40
C ILE A 31 -5.81 8.98 9.29
N ALA A 32 -5.24 9.07 8.10
CA ALA A 32 -4.02 9.84 7.89
C ALA A 32 -4.23 11.32 8.24
N ALA A 33 -5.37 11.89 7.84
CA ALA A 33 -5.74 13.26 8.15
C ALA A 33 -5.98 13.45 9.66
N GLU A 34 -6.67 12.52 10.31
CA GLU A 34 -6.95 12.59 11.75
C GLU A 34 -5.69 12.51 12.60
N ILE A 35 -4.76 11.61 12.26
CA ILE A 35 -3.50 11.44 13.00
C ILE A 35 -2.67 12.72 12.94
N LYS A 36 -2.71 13.42 11.80
CA LYS A 36 -1.94 14.65 11.59
C LYS A 36 -2.60 15.90 12.13
N ASN A 37 -3.87 15.84 12.53
CA ASN A 37 -4.60 17.01 13.00
C ASN A 37 -4.16 17.40 14.41
N PRO A 38 -3.51 18.57 14.59
CA PRO A 38 -2.99 18.98 15.91
C PRO A 38 -4.09 19.24 16.94
N GLU A 39 -5.31 19.51 16.52
CA GLU A 39 -6.43 19.74 17.45
C GLU A 39 -6.71 18.53 18.33
N HIS A 40 -6.43 17.32 17.85
CA HIS A 40 -6.63 16.10 18.65
C HIS A 40 -5.66 15.97 19.82
N TYR A 41 -4.57 16.74 19.81
CA TYR A 41 -3.47 16.59 20.78
C TYR A 41 -3.29 17.78 21.69
N GLU A 42 -4.05 18.86 21.50
CA GLU A 42 -3.92 20.07 22.32
C GLU A 42 -4.14 19.80 23.79
N GLY A 43 -3.21 20.26 24.62
CA GLY A 43 -3.29 20.14 26.07
C GLY A 43 -3.07 18.74 26.61
N LEU A 44 -2.74 17.76 25.79
CA LEU A 44 -2.54 16.39 26.22
C LEU A 44 -1.07 16.08 26.52
N SER A 45 -0.85 15.18 27.47
CA SER A 45 0.49 14.61 27.72
C SER A 45 0.90 13.72 26.53
N ASN A 46 2.18 13.38 26.44
CA ASN A 46 2.67 12.45 25.41
C ASN A 46 1.95 11.09 25.50
N ALA A 47 1.74 10.60 26.73
CA ALA A 47 1.02 9.33 26.93
C ALA A 47 -0.41 9.41 26.42
N ASP A 48 -1.11 10.49 26.71
CA ASP A 48 -2.49 10.66 26.25
C ASP A 48 -2.57 10.85 24.74
N CYS A 49 -1.61 11.54 24.13
CA CYS A 49 -1.51 11.62 22.65
C CYS A 49 -1.37 10.22 22.03
N MET A 50 -0.54 9.37 22.61
CA MET A 50 -0.37 7.99 22.15
C MET A 50 -1.66 7.19 22.29
N ARG A 51 -2.39 7.36 23.40
CA ARG A 51 -3.68 6.70 23.61
C ARG A 51 -4.71 7.13 22.59
N VAL A 52 -4.75 8.42 22.25
CA VAL A 52 -5.64 8.95 21.19
C VAL A 52 -5.32 8.29 19.86
N GLN A 53 -4.05 8.21 19.49
CA GLN A 53 -3.64 7.57 18.25
C GLN A 53 -3.97 6.08 18.22
N CYS A 54 -3.79 5.39 19.34
CA CYS A 54 -4.20 3.98 19.45
C CYS A 54 -5.70 3.81 19.19
N ARG A 55 -6.52 4.67 19.77
CA ARG A 55 -7.98 4.62 19.54
C ARG A 55 -8.35 4.91 18.08
N MET A 56 -7.65 5.83 17.42
CA MET A 56 -7.87 6.12 16.01
C MET A 56 -7.60 4.90 15.14
N VAL A 57 -6.48 4.22 15.38
CA VAL A 57 -6.11 3.02 14.62
C VAL A 57 -7.08 1.88 14.94
N ASP A 58 -7.45 1.69 16.19
CA ASP A 58 -8.42 0.67 16.58
C ASP A 58 -9.76 0.88 15.86
N SER A 59 -10.25 2.11 15.81
CA SER A 59 -11.46 2.48 15.08
C SER A 59 -11.33 2.20 13.58
N TYR A 60 -10.18 2.49 13.01
CA TYR A 60 -9.89 2.19 11.60
C TYR A 60 -10.06 0.71 11.30
N PHE A 61 -9.48 -0.16 12.11
CA PHE A 61 -9.57 -1.60 11.90
C PHE A 61 -11.00 -2.12 12.09
N ASP A 62 -11.71 -1.59 13.08
CA ASP A 62 -13.11 -1.97 13.30
C ASP A 62 -14.02 -1.53 12.15
N ARG A 63 -13.76 -0.36 11.57
CA ARG A 63 -14.54 0.14 10.43
C ARG A 63 -14.20 -0.60 9.13
N LEU A 64 -12.95 -1.02 8.96
CA LEU A 64 -12.52 -1.70 7.75
C LEU A 64 -12.92 -3.18 7.73
N PHE A 65 -12.70 -3.90 8.82
CA PHE A 65 -12.89 -5.34 8.88
C PHE A 65 -14.11 -5.79 9.68
N GLY A 66 -14.71 -4.89 10.44
CA GLY A 66 -15.87 -5.18 11.29
C GLY A 66 -15.58 -4.92 12.76
N GLU A 67 -16.65 -4.63 13.51
CA GLU A 67 -16.57 -4.33 14.92
C GLU A 67 -15.91 -5.47 15.71
N GLY A 68 -15.04 -5.11 16.64
CA GLY A 68 -14.29 -6.07 17.45
C GLY A 68 -12.96 -6.54 16.84
N THR A 69 -12.64 -6.14 15.60
CA THR A 69 -11.42 -6.55 14.94
C THR A 69 -10.17 -6.06 15.68
N ALA A 70 -10.16 -4.81 16.14
CA ALA A 70 -9.04 -4.25 16.86
C ALA A 70 -8.72 -5.07 18.13
N ASP A 71 -9.73 -5.51 18.85
CA ASP A 71 -9.55 -6.34 20.04
C ASP A 71 -8.93 -7.71 19.72
N ARG A 72 -9.18 -8.21 18.52
CA ARG A 72 -8.59 -9.48 18.07
C ARG A 72 -7.14 -9.33 17.63
N ILE A 73 -6.81 -8.18 17.03
CA ILE A 73 -5.47 -7.93 16.48
C ILE A 73 -4.50 -7.46 17.56
N PHE A 74 -4.95 -6.57 18.44
CA PHE A 74 -4.08 -5.89 19.39
C PHE A 74 -4.24 -6.45 20.81
N PRO A 75 -3.13 -6.58 21.54
CA PRO A 75 -3.21 -6.92 22.97
C PRO A 75 -3.90 -5.80 23.75
N LYS A 76 -4.40 -6.11 24.94
CA LYS A 76 -5.10 -5.16 25.81
C LYS A 76 -4.12 -4.15 26.46
N ARG A 77 -3.38 -3.45 25.62
CA ARG A 77 -2.47 -2.38 26.05
C ARG A 77 -2.41 -1.33 24.95
N ASN A 78 -2.14 -0.11 25.34
CA ASN A 78 -2.06 1.01 24.42
C ASN A 78 -0.65 1.15 23.85
N ASN A 79 -0.21 0.19 23.06
CA ASN A 79 1.09 0.23 22.40
C ASN A 79 0.93 0.80 21.00
N LEU A 80 1.43 2.02 20.80
CA LEU A 80 1.34 2.70 19.52
C LEU A 80 2.18 2.00 18.43
N GLY A 81 3.32 1.42 18.80
CA GLY A 81 4.16 0.68 17.86
C GLY A 81 3.43 -0.48 17.22
N ASP A 82 2.69 -1.25 18.00
CA ASP A 82 1.88 -2.36 17.50
C ASP A 82 0.84 -1.87 16.48
N ARG A 83 0.17 -0.75 16.79
CA ARG A 83 -0.84 -0.16 15.92
C ARG A 83 -0.26 0.38 14.63
N MET A 84 0.86 1.08 14.70
CA MET A 84 1.50 1.66 13.51
C MET A 84 2.06 0.59 12.59
N GLU A 85 2.60 -0.49 13.14
CA GLU A 85 3.08 -1.62 12.34
C GLU A 85 1.92 -2.29 11.59
N ALA A 86 0.82 -2.56 12.27
CA ALA A 86 -0.37 -3.16 11.64
C ALA A 86 -0.96 -2.23 10.57
N PHE A 87 -1.02 -0.94 10.85
CA PHE A 87 -1.49 0.06 9.89
C PHE A 87 -0.58 0.10 8.66
N GLY A 88 0.74 0.08 8.86
CA GLY A 88 1.70 0.04 7.76
C GLY A 88 1.55 -1.18 6.88
N GLN A 89 1.32 -2.36 7.48
CA GLN A 89 1.04 -3.59 6.75
C GLN A 89 -0.20 -3.44 5.87
N THR A 90 -1.25 -2.82 6.41
CA THR A 90 -2.51 -2.61 5.69
C THR A 90 -2.34 -1.63 4.53
N VAL A 91 -1.63 -0.53 4.75
CA VAL A 91 -1.38 0.48 3.71
C VAL A 91 -0.56 -0.10 2.56
N SER A 92 0.40 -0.98 2.83
CA SER A 92 1.21 -1.60 1.78
C SER A 92 0.39 -2.46 0.81
N MET A 93 -0.76 -2.96 1.25
CA MET A 93 -1.66 -3.72 0.38
C MET A 93 -2.21 -2.90 -0.78
N SER A 94 -2.33 -1.59 -0.65
CA SER A 94 -2.78 -0.71 -1.73
C SER A 94 -1.85 -0.78 -2.94
N LYS A 95 -0.55 -0.89 -2.70
CA LYS A 95 0.44 -0.98 -3.77
C LYS A 95 0.38 -2.33 -4.48
N GLU A 96 0.23 -3.40 -3.70
CA GLU A 96 0.10 -4.76 -4.24
C GLU A 96 -1.17 -4.90 -5.09
N GLN A 97 -2.26 -4.29 -4.63
CA GLN A 97 -3.52 -4.27 -5.36
C GLN A 97 -3.39 -3.68 -6.76
N GLY A 98 -2.72 -2.55 -6.88
CA GLY A 98 -2.50 -1.90 -8.17
C GLY A 98 -1.79 -2.84 -9.16
N SER A 99 -0.78 -3.56 -8.69
CA SER A 99 -0.05 -4.54 -9.50
C SER A 99 -0.95 -5.73 -9.91
N ILE A 100 -1.77 -6.22 -9.01
CA ILE A 100 -2.69 -7.33 -9.28
C ILE A 100 -3.70 -6.93 -10.34
N ILE A 101 -4.32 -5.76 -10.22
CA ILE A 101 -5.30 -5.25 -11.17
C ILE A 101 -4.67 -5.11 -12.56
N LYS A 102 -3.47 -4.54 -12.63
CA LYS A 102 -2.74 -4.37 -13.88
C LYS A 102 -2.46 -5.72 -14.55
N SER A 103 -2.00 -6.70 -13.78
CA SER A 103 -1.72 -8.05 -14.27
C SER A 103 -2.98 -8.73 -14.82
N MET A 104 -4.09 -8.60 -14.09
CA MET A 104 -5.37 -9.20 -14.53
C MET A 104 -5.91 -8.51 -15.77
N THR A 105 -5.79 -7.20 -15.86
CA THR A 105 -6.21 -6.44 -17.04
C THR A 105 -5.42 -6.89 -18.26
N GLU A 106 -4.12 -7.01 -18.15
CA GLU A 106 -3.25 -7.49 -19.22
C GLU A 106 -3.61 -8.92 -19.65
N LYS A 107 -3.90 -9.79 -18.69
CA LYS A 107 -4.24 -11.19 -18.95
C LYS A 107 -5.56 -11.35 -19.69
N TYR A 108 -6.59 -10.59 -19.32
CA TYR A 108 -7.95 -10.80 -19.82
C TYR A 108 -8.38 -9.87 -20.95
N THR A 109 -7.65 -8.80 -21.24
CA THR A 109 -8.00 -7.85 -22.30
C THR A 109 -7.24 -8.04 -23.60
N GLY A 110 -6.35 -9.04 -23.66
CA GLY A 110 -5.54 -9.30 -24.85
C GLY A 110 -4.41 -8.29 -25.06
N GLN A 111 -4.15 -7.40 -24.12
CA GLN A 111 -3.04 -6.45 -24.18
C GLN A 111 -1.67 -7.13 -24.21
N ARG A 112 -1.62 -8.44 -23.98
CA ARG A 112 -0.41 -9.25 -24.16
C ARG A 112 0.21 -9.07 -25.55
N VAL A 113 -0.60 -8.95 -26.59
CA VAL A 113 -0.12 -8.75 -27.95
C VAL A 113 0.48 -7.36 -28.11
N GLN A 114 -0.20 -6.33 -27.61
CA GLN A 114 0.31 -4.95 -27.60
C GLN A 114 1.56 -4.82 -26.74
N ASN A 115 1.59 -5.47 -25.60
CA ASN A 115 2.76 -5.48 -24.73
C ASN A 115 3.98 -6.16 -25.37
N ARG A 116 3.77 -7.20 -26.16
CA ARG A 116 4.88 -7.83 -26.92
C ARG A 116 5.47 -6.84 -27.92
N GLU A 117 4.66 -6.09 -28.64
CA GLU A 117 5.11 -5.07 -29.57
C GLU A 117 5.84 -3.95 -28.85
N GLN A 118 5.30 -3.47 -27.73
CA GLN A 118 5.93 -2.48 -26.89
C GLN A 118 7.26 -2.98 -26.31
N ARG A 119 7.33 -4.22 -25.85
CA ARG A 119 8.57 -4.82 -25.36
C ARG A 119 9.61 -4.94 -26.46
N ARG A 120 9.21 -5.29 -27.67
CA ARG A 120 10.10 -5.31 -28.82
C ARG A 120 10.65 -3.93 -29.14
N ALA A 121 9.80 -2.90 -29.11
CA ALA A 121 10.20 -1.52 -29.31
C ALA A 121 11.16 -1.04 -28.21
N GLU A 122 10.85 -1.35 -26.95
CA GLU A 122 11.72 -1.04 -25.81
C GLU A 122 13.05 -1.75 -25.88
N GLN A 123 13.08 -3.02 -26.25
CA GLN A 123 14.33 -3.78 -26.42
C GLN A 123 15.18 -3.22 -27.53
N LYS A 124 14.58 -2.78 -28.65
CA LYS A 124 15.30 -2.11 -29.74
C LYS A 124 15.89 -0.78 -29.25
N ASN A 125 15.12 0.00 -28.49
CA ASN A 125 15.61 1.26 -27.92
C ASN A 125 16.73 1.05 -26.89
N LYS A 126 16.62 0.04 -26.03
CA LYS A 126 17.67 -0.32 -25.08
C LYS A 126 18.93 -0.81 -25.80
N GLY A 127 18.77 -1.57 -26.88
CA GLY A 127 19.89 -2.00 -27.70
C GLY A 127 20.62 -0.83 -28.36
N LYS A 128 19.89 0.12 -28.91
CA LYS A 128 20.45 1.36 -29.47
C LYS A 128 21.14 2.20 -28.41
N ASN A 129 20.55 2.35 -27.23
CA ASN A 129 21.17 3.09 -26.14
C ASN A 129 22.44 2.43 -25.62
N LYS A 130 22.47 1.10 -25.52
CA LYS A 130 23.67 0.37 -25.14
C LYS A 130 24.79 0.53 -26.18
N GLN A 131 24.46 0.50 -27.47
CA GLN A 131 25.44 0.75 -28.53
C GLN A 131 25.95 2.18 -28.51
N ARG A 132 25.06 3.17 -28.28
CA ARG A 132 25.49 4.56 -28.15
C ARG A 132 26.45 4.73 -26.97
N ASN A 133 26.14 4.13 -25.82
CA ASN A 133 27.01 4.20 -24.64
C ASN A 133 28.35 3.54 -24.88
N LYS A 134 28.40 2.38 -25.55
CA LYS A 134 29.63 1.72 -25.93
C LYS A 134 30.48 2.60 -26.87
N ASN A 135 29.84 3.18 -27.89
CA ASN A 135 30.50 4.06 -28.82
C ASN A 135 31.04 5.33 -28.14
N ASN A 136 30.29 5.89 -27.20
CA ASN A 136 30.73 7.04 -26.41
C ASN A 136 31.90 6.69 -25.49
N ILE A 137 31.91 5.51 -24.89
CA ILE A 137 32.99 5.02 -24.05
C ILE A 137 34.24 4.83 -24.89
N TYR A 138 34.14 4.24 -26.07
CA TYR A 138 35.24 4.05 -27.00
C TYR A 138 35.75 5.40 -27.52
N ALA A 139 34.88 6.33 -27.83
CA ALA A 139 35.26 7.68 -28.27
C ALA A 139 36.01 8.43 -27.16
N VAL A 140 35.63 8.31 -25.92
CA VAL A 140 36.31 8.91 -24.77
C VAL A 140 37.67 8.28 -24.53
N ASN A 141 37.76 6.96 -24.67
CA ASN A 141 39.02 6.22 -24.47
C ASN A 141 40.03 6.43 -25.63
N ASN A 142 39.54 6.73 -26.81
CA ASN A 142 40.36 6.97 -27.99
C ASN A 142 40.69 8.46 -28.22
N GLY A 143 40.07 9.32 -27.44
CA GLY A 143 40.31 10.74 -27.45
C GLY A 143 41.19 11.15 -26.28
#